data_0fd43f00027bca429e6ebf3118fefda1
#
_entry.id   0fd43f00027bca429e6ebf3118fefda1
#
_cell.length_a   1.000
_cell.length_b   1.000
_cell.length_c   1.000
_cell.angle_alpha   90.00
_cell.angle_beta   90.00
_cell.angle_gamma   90.00
#
_symmetry.space_group_name_H-M   'P 1'
#
loop_
_entity.id
_entity.type
_entity.pdbx_description
1 polymer ?
#
loop_
_entity_poly.entity_id
_entity_poly.type
_entity_poly.pdbx_seq_one_letter_code
_entity_poly.pdbx_strand_id
1 'polypeptide(L)'
;MEEKKVNIREMTMEDFEEVHALWMGIHGFGIRSIDDSKEGVERFIRRNPTTSMVACENDRIIGAILCGHDGRRGCLYHVCVHEDYRKQGIGQKMVEACLAALKREHVNKVNLIAFKKNDIGNHFWQGMGWTFREDVNYYEYV
;
A
#
# COMPACT_ATOMS: atom_id res chain seq x y z
N MET A 1 -19.24 12.80 -21.89
CA MET A 1 -17.96 12.63 -21.16
C MET A 1 -18.01 11.33 -20.38
N GLU A 2 -17.11 10.44 -20.66
CA GLU A 2 -17.03 9.22 -19.89
C GLU A 2 -16.40 9.52 -18.53
N GLU A 3 -17.08 9.16 -17.46
CA GLU A 3 -16.50 9.20 -16.13
C GLU A 3 -15.42 8.13 -16.03
N LYS A 4 -14.26 8.52 -15.53
CA LYS A 4 -13.21 7.58 -15.22
C LYS A 4 -13.63 6.74 -14.02
N LYS A 5 -13.89 5.47 -14.26
CA LYS A 5 -14.26 4.55 -13.20
C LYS A 5 -13.01 3.94 -12.59
N VAL A 6 -12.73 4.30 -11.36
CA VAL A 6 -11.66 3.69 -10.58
C VAL A 6 -12.27 2.67 -9.64
N ASN A 7 -11.76 1.46 -9.69
CA ASN A 7 -12.22 0.35 -8.89
C ASN A 7 -11.11 -0.12 -7.96
N ILE A 8 -11.45 -0.37 -6.70
CA ILE A 8 -10.51 -0.91 -5.72
C ILE A 8 -10.85 -2.38 -5.52
N ARG A 9 -9.85 -3.25 -5.64
CA ARG A 9 -10.04 -4.68 -5.42
C ARG A 9 -8.80 -5.30 -4.77
N GLU A 10 -8.93 -6.52 -4.29
CA GLU A 10 -7.81 -7.28 -3.74
C GLU A 10 -6.75 -7.52 -4.81
N MET A 11 -5.48 -7.39 -4.43
CA MET A 11 -4.35 -7.72 -5.27
C MET A 11 -4.15 -9.22 -5.32
N THR A 12 -3.89 -9.75 -6.52
CA THR A 12 -3.47 -11.14 -6.72
C THR A 12 -2.11 -11.19 -7.38
N MET A 13 -1.50 -12.36 -7.46
CA MET A 13 -0.19 -12.50 -8.11
C MET A 13 -0.23 -12.26 -9.63
N GLU A 14 -1.40 -12.32 -10.23
CA GLU A 14 -1.57 -11.92 -11.63
C GLU A 14 -1.27 -10.44 -11.86
N ASP A 15 -1.38 -9.63 -10.79
CA ASP A 15 -1.12 -8.19 -10.84
C ASP A 15 0.35 -7.84 -10.66
N PHE A 16 1.21 -8.80 -10.30
CA PHE A 16 2.55 -8.49 -9.86
C PHE A 16 3.37 -7.68 -10.86
N GLU A 17 3.37 -8.09 -12.12
CA GLU A 17 4.19 -7.43 -13.14
C GLU A 17 3.81 -5.95 -13.28
N GLU A 18 2.53 -5.66 -13.30
CA GLU A 18 2.01 -4.30 -13.43
C GLU A 18 2.27 -3.47 -12.18
N VAL A 19 2.08 -4.06 -10.99
CA VAL A 19 2.36 -3.40 -9.72
C VAL A 19 3.85 -3.11 -9.58
N HIS A 20 4.70 -4.07 -9.92
CA HIS A 20 6.15 -3.89 -9.88
C HIS A 20 6.60 -2.75 -10.80
N ALA A 21 6.04 -2.69 -12.01
CA ALA A 21 6.32 -1.61 -12.95
C ALA A 21 5.91 -0.25 -12.37
N LEU A 22 4.78 -0.20 -11.68
CA LEU A 22 4.32 1.02 -11.00
C LEU A 22 5.31 1.46 -9.92
N TRP A 23 5.79 0.53 -9.10
CA TRP A 23 6.80 0.83 -8.07
C TRP A 23 8.07 1.40 -8.69
N MET A 24 8.57 0.78 -9.76
CA MET A 24 9.81 1.19 -10.40
C MET A 24 9.71 2.57 -11.05
N GLY A 25 8.49 2.99 -11.41
CA GLY A 25 8.27 4.30 -12.01
C GLY A 25 8.12 5.43 -10.99
N ILE A 26 8.08 5.12 -9.68
CA ILE A 26 7.88 6.12 -8.64
C ILE A 26 9.18 6.32 -7.87
N HIS A 27 9.65 7.58 -7.83
CA HIS A 27 10.87 7.93 -7.09
C HIS A 27 10.62 7.92 -5.59
N GLY A 28 11.63 7.49 -4.83
CA GLY A 28 11.58 7.49 -3.37
C GLY A 28 11.12 6.20 -2.73
N PHE A 29 10.78 5.19 -3.51
CA PHE A 29 10.53 3.86 -2.97
C PHE A 29 11.86 3.16 -2.68
N GLY A 30 11.97 2.64 -1.45
CA GLY A 30 13.05 1.71 -1.13
C GLY A 30 12.66 0.31 -1.59
N ILE A 31 12.91 0.00 -2.85
CA ILE A 31 12.62 -1.33 -3.39
C ILE A 31 13.76 -2.25 -2.99
N ARG A 32 13.45 -3.25 -2.16
CA ARG A 32 14.43 -4.27 -1.74
C ARG A 32 14.29 -5.48 -2.64
N SER A 33 15.39 -5.88 -3.26
CA SER A 33 15.38 -6.95 -4.26
C SER A 33 14.88 -8.29 -3.71
N ILE A 34 15.06 -8.56 -2.42
CA ILE A 34 14.62 -9.83 -1.81
C ILE A 34 13.13 -9.79 -1.50
N ASP A 35 12.68 -8.76 -0.77
CA ASP A 35 11.29 -8.67 -0.31
C ASP A 35 10.33 -8.30 -1.43
N ASP A 36 10.81 -7.53 -2.40
CA ASP A 36 10.00 -7.02 -3.50
C ASP A 36 10.18 -7.84 -4.78
N SER A 37 10.89 -8.95 -4.71
CA SER A 37 10.96 -9.92 -5.80
C SER A 37 9.61 -10.61 -5.97
N LYS A 38 9.44 -11.26 -7.11
CA LYS A 38 8.21 -12.02 -7.38
C LYS A 38 7.95 -13.07 -6.29
N GLU A 39 8.99 -13.80 -5.90
CA GLU A 39 8.88 -14.82 -4.84
C GLU A 39 8.56 -14.18 -3.49
N GLY A 40 9.17 -13.05 -3.18
CA GLY A 40 8.93 -12.34 -1.92
C GLY A 40 7.50 -11.84 -1.82
N VAL A 41 7.01 -11.21 -2.86
CA VAL A 41 5.63 -10.71 -2.91
C VAL A 41 4.63 -11.87 -2.89
N GLU A 42 4.91 -12.95 -3.63
CA GLU A 42 4.05 -14.13 -3.61
C GLU A 42 3.92 -14.72 -2.21
N ARG A 43 5.03 -14.81 -1.49
CA ARG A 43 5.04 -15.29 -0.10
C ARG A 43 4.19 -14.40 0.80
N PHE A 44 4.31 -13.09 0.62
CA PHE A 44 3.55 -12.11 1.38
C PHE A 44 2.05 -12.23 1.10
N ILE A 45 1.66 -12.29 -0.18
CA ILE A 45 0.25 -12.42 -0.58
C ILE A 45 -0.34 -13.75 -0.11
N ARG A 46 0.45 -14.83 -0.17
CA ARG A 46 -0.01 -16.14 0.31
C ARG A 46 -0.31 -16.12 1.81
N ARG A 47 0.51 -15.43 2.58
CA ARG A 47 0.30 -15.26 4.02
C ARG A 47 -0.87 -14.33 4.32
N ASN A 48 -1.07 -13.32 3.49
CA ASN A 48 -2.10 -12.29 3.68
C ASN A 48 -2.92 -12.15 2.39
N PRO A 49 -3.81 -13.12 2.10
CA PRO A 49 -4.42 -13.19 0.78
C PRO A 49 -5.50 -12.16 0.48
N THR A 50 -6.04 -11.47 1.50
CA THR A 50 -7.22 -10.62 1.32
C THR A 50 -7.00 -9.15 1.67
N THR A 51 -5.79 -8.75 2.06
CA THR A 51 -5.59 -7.42 2.65
C THR A 51 -4.85 -6.43 1.77
N SER A 52 -4.10 -6.88 0.76
CA SER A 52 -3.45 -5.97 -0.20
C SER A 52 -4.43 -5.55 -1.27
N MET A 53 -4.32 -4.29 -1.72
CA MET A 53 -5.29 -3.71 -2.65
C MET A 53 -4.61 -3.10 -3.86
N VAL A 54 -5.32 -3.11 -4.98
CA VAL A 54 -4.96 -2.35 -6.18
C VAL A 54 -6.12 -1.45 -6.57
N ALA A 55 -5.77 -0.33 -7.18
CA ALA A 55 -6.74 0.57 -7.80
C ALA A 55 -6.60 0.44 -9.30
N CYS A 56 -7.71 0.22 -9.97
CA CYS A 56 -7.75 0.02 -11.42
C CYS A 56 -8.64 1.05 -12.07
N GLU A 57 -8.19 1.62 -13.18
CA GLU A 57 -9.04 2.32 -14.12
C GLU A 57 -9.22 1.41 -15.31
N ASN A 58 -10.43 0.90 -15.49
CA ASN A 58 -10.68 -0.19 -16.44
C ASN A 58 -9.77 -1.38 -16.07
N ASP A 59 -8.92 -1.83 -17.00
CA ASP A 59 -8.01 -2.95 -16.76
C ASP A 59 -6.59 -2.52 -16.38
N ARG A 60 -6.38 -1.20 -16.20
CA ARG A 60 -5.06 -0.66 -15.90
C ARG A 60 -4.91 -0.42 -14.41
N ILE A 61 -3.85 -0.94 -13.82
CA ILE A 61 -3.53 -0.69 -12.40
C ILE A 61 -2.86 0.68 -12.28
N ILE A 62 -3.45 1.56 -11.48
CA ILE A 62 -2.98 2.92 -11.26
C ILE A 62 -2.59 3.19 -9.81
N GLY A 63 -2.79 2.23 -8.93
CA GLY A 63 -2.37 2.33 -7.55
C GLY A 63 -2.27 0.95 -6.92
N ALA A 64 -1.51 0.86 -5.83
CA ALA A 64 -1.34 -0.40 -5.11
C ALA A 64 -0.93 -0.14 -3.66
N ILE A 65 -1.29 -1.06 -2.79
CA ILE A 65 -0.83 -1.13 -1.40
C ILE A 65 -0.60 -2.59 -1.06
N LEU A 66 0.60 -2.91 -0.56
CA LEU A 66 0.81 -4.17 0.14
C LEU A 66 0.37 -4.00 1.58
N CYS A 67 -0.49 -4.86 2.06
CA CYS A 67 -1.02 -4.80 3.41
C CYS A 67 -1.04 -6.19 3.99
N GLY A 68 -0.50 -6.35 5.18
CA GLY A 68 -0.50 -7.64 5.86
C GLY A 68 -0.53 -7.48 7.36
N HIS A 69 -0.58 -8.59 8.07
CA HIS A 69 -0.60 -8.61 9.52
C HIS A 69 0.04 -9.88 10.07
N ASP A 70 0.38 -9.82 11.34
CA ASP A 70 0.99 -10.93 12.07
C ASP A 70 0.02 -11.60 13.07
N GLY A 71 -1.27 -11.31 12.97
CA GLY A 71 -2.30 -11.72 13.91
C GLY A 71 -2.58 -10.69 15.01
N ARG A 72 -1.76 -9.64 15.12
CA ARG A 72 -1.95 -8.57 16.11
C ARG A 72 -1.97 -7.18 15.48
N ARG A 73 -1.01 -6.91 14.60
CA ARG A 73 -0.83 -5.59 14.00
C ARG A 73 -0.78 -5.72 12.50
N GLY A 74 -1.38 -4.75 11.84
CA GLY A 74 -1.27 -4.62 10.40
C GLY A 74 -0.13 -3.67 10.03
N CYS A 75 0.35 -3.82 8.80
CA CYS A 75 1.37 -2.94 8.26
C CYS A 75 1.10 -2.69 6.79
N LEU A 76 1.28 -1.43 6.37
CA LEU A 76 1.16 -1.03 4.98
C LEU A 76 2.55 -0.84 4.38
N TYR A 77 2.75 -1.34 3.17
CA TYR A 77 4.00 -1.19 2.42
C TYR A 77 3.72 -0.67 1.03
N HIS A 78 4.61 0.14 0.51
CA HIS A 78 4.60 0.62 -0.88
C HIS A 78 3.24 1.18 -1.32
N VAL A 79 2.70 2.07 -0.49
CA VAL A 79 1.46 2.79 -0.82
C VAL A 79 1.75 3.74 -1.96
N CYS A 80 1.11 3.55 -3.10
CA CYS A 80 1.40 4.37 -4.27
C CYS A 80 0.17 4.59 -5.16
N VAL A 81 0.16 5.75 -5.80
CA VAL A 81 -0.80 6.10 -6.84
C VAL A 81 -0.02 6.73 -7.98
N HIS A 82 -0.31 6.31 -9.21
CA HIS A 82 0.30 6.89 -10.40
C HIS A 82 0.11 8.40 -10.38
N GLU A 83 1.15 9.16 -10.75
CA GLU A 83 1.14 10.62 -10.62
C GLU A 83 -0.03 11.31 -11.33
N ASP A 84 -0.47 10.78 -12.47
CA ASP A 84 -1.58 11.34 -13.24
C ASP A 84 -2.94 11.16 -12.54
N TYR A 85 -2.98 10.37 -11.47
CA TYR A 85 -4.22 10.05 -10.76
C TYR A 85 -4.22 10.54 -9.32
N ARG A 86 -3.21 11.30 -8.93
CA ARG A 86 -3.10 11.86 -7.57
C ARG A 86 -4.14 12.95 -7.34
N LYS A 87 -4.41 13.25 -6.06
CA LYS A 87 -5.36 14.28 -5.62
C LYS A 87 -6.81 13.98 -6.01
N GLN A 88 -7.14 12.72 -6.25
CA GLN A 88 -8.50 12.28 -6.59
C GLN A 88 -9.10 11.38 -5.50
N GLY A 89 -8.43 11.24 -4.36
CA GLY A 89 -8.91 10.43 -3.25
C GLY A 89 -8.69 8.93 -3.42
N ILE A 90 -7.94 8.51 -4.43
CA ILE A 90 -7.71 7.08 -4.73
C ILE A 90 -6.88 6.42 -3.62
N GLY A 91 -5.81 7.09 -3.16
CA GLY A 91 -4.98 6.57 -2.08
C GLY A 91 -5.79 6.36 -0.81
N GLN A 92 -6.63 7.33 -0.45
CA GLN A 92 -7.50 7.22 0.71
C GLN A 92 -8.47 6.03 0.58
N LYS A 93 -9.08 5.85 -0.58
CA LYS A 93 -9.99 4.72 -0.82
C LYS A 93 -9.30 3.38 -0.69
N MET A 94 -8.07 3.26 -1.21
CA MET A 94 -7.28 2.04 -1.07
C MET A 94 -6.95 1.76 0.40
N VAL A 95 -6.52 2.77 1.13
CA VAL A 95 -6.19 2.62 2.55
C VAL A 95 -7.43 2.19 3.33
N GLU A 96 -8.58 2.82 3.07
CA GLU A 96 -9.84 2.43 3.73
C GLU A 96 -10.20 0.98 3.43
N ALA A 97 -9.98 0.51 2.21
CA ALA A 97 -10.22 -0.89 1.84
C ALA A 97 -9.29 -1.84 2.61
N CYS A 98 -8.01 -1.48 2.74
CA CYS A 98 -7.05 -2.25 3.53
C CYS A 98 -7.47 -2.32 5.00
N LEU A 99 -7.86 -1.19 5.58
CA LEU A 99 -8.27 -1.14 6.99
C LEU A 99 -9.53 -1.97 7.22
N ALA A 100 -10.49 -1.94 6.29
CA ALA A 100 -11.69 -2.75 6.38
C ALA A 100 -11.35 -4.24 6.32
N ALA A 101 -10.42 -4.63 5.44
CA ALA A 101 -9.98 -6.01 5.32
C ALA A 101 -9.28 -6.48 6.61
N LEU A 102 -8.45 -5.63 7.19
CA LEU A 102 -7.77 -5.94 8.46
C LEU A 102 -8.77 -6.09 9.61
N LYS A 103 -9.83 -5.27 9.64
CA LYS A 103 -10.87 -5.40 10.66
C LYS A 103 -11.60 -6.73 10.57
N ARG A 104 -11.83 -7.23 9.37
CA ARG A 104 -12.42 -8.56 9.18
C ARG A 104 -11.53 -9.66 9.74
N GLU A 105 -10.22 -9.41 9.81
CA GLU A 105 -9.24 -10.32 10.41
C GLU A 105 -8.99 -10.00 11.90
N HIS A 106 -9.82 -9.14 12.50
CA HIS A 106 -9.73 -8.72 13.91
C HIS A 106 -8.44 -7.98 14.26
N VAL A 107 -7.85 -7.28 13.28
CA VAL A 107 -6.67 -6.45 13.47
C VAL A 107 -7.11 -5.01 13.56
N ASN A 108 -6.82 -4.36 14.69
CA ASN A 108 -7.30 -3.02 15.00
C ASN A 108 -6.22 -1.93 14.98
N LYS A 109 -4.96 -2.32 15.00
CA LYS A 109 -3.84 -1.38 15.02
C LYS A 109 -2.96 -1.61 13.82
N VAL A 110 -2.69 -0.53 13.08
CA VAL A 110 -1.98 -0.57 11.82
C VAL A 110 -0.86 0.46 11.85
N ASN A 111 0.31 0.09 11.35
CA ASN A 111 1.43 1.01 11.25
C ASN A 111 1.99 1.02 9.84
N LEU A 112 2.81 2.00 9.58
CA LEU A 112 3.59 2.10 8.35
C LEU A 112 4.87 2.88 8.63
N ILE A 113 5.84 2.74 7.73
CA ILE A 113 7.09 3.46 7.79
C ILE A 113 7.18 4.30 6.51
N ALA A 114 7.41 5.59 6.67
CA ALA A 114 7.63 6.51 5.56
C ALA A 114 8.99 7.18 5.75
N PHE A 115 9.73 7.35 4.64
CA PHE A 115 10.96 8.11 4.71
C PHE A 115 10.67 9.54 5.11
N LYS A 116 11.52 10.13 5.96
CA LYS A 116 11.37 11.54 6.37
C LYS A 116 11.36 12.48 5.17
N LYS A 117 12.10 12.14 4.13
CA LYS A 117 12.21 12.95 2.90
C LYS A 117 10.96 12.90 2.02
N ASN A 118 10.07 11.95 2.26
CA ASN A 118 8.86 11.79 1.46
C ASN A 118 7.78 12.78 1.97
N ASP A 119 7.90 14.03 1.57
CA ASP A 119 6.99 15.09 2.03
C ASP A 119 5.55 14.82 1.59
N ILE A 120 5.36 14.34 0.37
CA ILE A 120 4.03 14.03 -0.17
C ILE A 120 3.37 12.92 0.66
N GLY A 121 4.10 11.84 0.92
CA GLY A 121 3.60 10.71 1.69
C GLY A 121 3.30 11.12 3.14
N ASN A 122 4.22 11.82 3.79
CA ASN A 122 4.02 12.25 5.17
C ASN A 122 2.81 13.19 5.29
N HIS A 123 2.64 14.09 4.34
CA HIS A 123 1.49 14.99 4.30
C HIS A 123 0.18 14.21 4.15
N PHE A 124 0.19 13.19 3.30
CA PHE A 124 -0.96 12.31 3.08
C PHE A 124 -1.39 11.62 4.37
N TRP A 125 -0.46 11.02 5.09
CA TRP A 125 -0.78 10.29 6.33
C TRP A 125 -1.29 11.22 7.42
N GLN A 126 -0.66 12.37 7.58
CA GLN A 126 -1.10 13.37 8.54
C GLN A 126 -2.50 13.90 8.19
N GLY A 127 -2.75 14.11 6.90
CA GLY A 127 -4.05 14.55 6.40
C GLY A 127 -5.16 13.54 6.65
N MET A 128 -4.84 12.26 6.68
CA MET A 128 -5.79 11.19 7.00
C MET A 128 -5.99 10.98 8.50
N GLY A 129 -5.25 11.72 9.33
CA GLY A 129 -5.37 11.61 10.79
C GLY A 129 -4.51 10.52 11.42
N TRP A 130 -3.53 9.99 10.71
CA TRP A 130 -2.59 9.03 11.28
C TRP A 130 -1.64 9.75 12.23
N THR A 131 -1.30 9.11 13.35
CA THR A 131 -0.48 9.69 14.39
C THR A 131 1.01 9.45 14.11
N PHE A 132 1.75 10.54 13.98
CA PHE A 132 3.21 10.46 13.97
C PHE A 132 3.71 10.18 15.39
N ARG A 133 4.45 9.09 15.57
CA ARG A 133 4.89 8.64 16.91
C ARG A 133 6.30 9.11 17.16
N GLU A 134 6.44 10.13 18.03
CA GLU A 134 7.74 10.64 18.47
C GLU A 134 8.26 9.91 19.71
N ASP A 135 7.39 9.16 20.36
CA ASP A 135 7.67 8.53 21.66
C ASP A 135 8.23 7.11 21.54
N VAL A 136 8.48 6.62 20.32
CA VAL A 136 9.04 5.28 20.09
C VAL A 136 10.29 5.36 19.25
N ASN A 137 11.19 4.42 19.46
CA ASN A 137 12.36 4.21 18.60
C ASN A 137 12.09 2.97 17.74
N TYR A 138 12.49 3.06 16.49
CA TYR A 138 12.38 1.95 15.55
C TYR A 138 13.74 1.27 15.41
N TYR A 139 13.77 -0.04 15.60
CA TYR A 139 14.98 -0.85 15.44
C TYR A 139 14.76 -1.88 14.35
N GLU A 140 15.75 -2.07 13.52
CA GLU A 140 15.69 -3.00 12.40
C GLU A 140 16.87 -3.97 12.44
N TYR A 141 16.59 -5.25 12.26
CA TYR A 141 17.61 -6.27 12.05
C TYR A 141 17.62 -6.62 10.56
N VAL A 142 18.79 -6.61 9.95
CA VAL A 142 18.95 -6.88 8.52
C VAL A 142 19.79 -8.12 8.29
#